data_4874bc340a912b7baf6936daa14ebc93
#
_entry.id   4874bc340a912b7baf6936daa14ebc93
#
_cell.length_a   1.000
_cell.length_b   1.000
_cell.length_c   1.000
_cell.angle_alpha   90.00
_cell.angle_beta   90.00
_cell.angle_gamma   90.00
#
_symmetry.space_group_name_H-M   'P 1'
#
loop_
_entity.id
_entity.type
_entity.pdbx_description
1 polymer ?
#
loop_
_entity_poly.entity_id
_entity_poly.type
_entity_poly.pdbx_seq_one_letter_code
_entity_poly.pdbx_strand_id
1 'polypeptide(L)'
;IDAENKPVDVFDGLPYVRVVGADGRYLTSSRTESHRLASAFIKDSFLDDRSMKDVLTERLGLKGDTPLDHRAIAKAVFALDPFALVHGVFFADSAWPGQPKVARALTAFVEAIGVERAESGGVKKDHVRHKNEDDGGSAEGYGSVPFARTEWTAREVLASFSLDRRQIRSYGLGDAATKLLEDIALWEIRALLDDGLRLRTACDLVPVSDVIVDRTGAALPSLDELSASVAAGVKTCANLTQGAGALEVVWSGGKKKAKG
;
A
#
# COMPACT_ATOMS: atom_id res chain seq x y z
N ILE A 1 -7.83 -3.23 3.60
CA ILE A 1 -8.30 -4.61 3.86
C ILE A 1 -8.91 -4.67 5.26
N ASP A 2 -9.92 -5.50 5.42
CA ASP A 2 -10.59 -5.74 6.70
C ASP A 2 -9.79 -6.69 7.62
N ALA A 3 -10.37 -7.01 8.78
CA ALA A 3 -9.77 -7.95 9.75
C ALA A 3 -9.58 -9.37 9.21
N GLU A 4 -10.29 -9.74 8.14
CA GLU A 4 -10.18 -11.04 7.46
C GLU A 4 -9.23 -11.01 6.26
N ASN A 5 -8.47 -9.93 6.10
CA ASN A 5 -7.57 -9.67 4.97
C ASN A 5 -8.26 -9.66 3.59
N LYS A 6 -9.54 -9.31 3.56
CA LYS A 6 -10.28 -9.04 2.33
C LYS A 6 -10.25 -7.55 2.01
N PRO A 7 -10.39 -7.16 0.74
CA PRO A 7 -10.65 -5.76 0.39
C PRO A 7 -11.89 -5.24 1.10
N VAL A 8 -11.89 -3.95 1.49
CA VAL A 8 -13.13 -3.32 1.98
C VAL A 8 -14.18 -3.29 0.87
N ASP A 9 -15.46 -3.37 1.24
CA ASP A 9 -16.59 -3.61 0.33
C ASP A 9 -16.66 -2.64 -0.85
N VAL A 10 -16.23 -1.37 -0.66
CA VAL A 10 -16.19 -0.37 -1.73
C VAL A 10 -15.35 -0.80 -2.93
N PHE A 11 -14.34 -1.66 -2.71
CA PHE A 11 -13.46 -2.19 -3.75
C PHE A 11 -13.82 -3.61 -4.19
N ASP A 12 -14.98 -4.11 -3.74
CA ASP A 12 -15.45 -5.40 -4.20
C ASP A 12 -15.63 -5.41 -5.72
N GLY A 13 -15.18 -6.49 -6.34
CA GLY A 13 -15.14 -6.61 -7.79
C GLY A 13 -13.86 -6.07 -8.45
N LEU A 14 -12.94 -5.40 -7.75
CA LEU A 14 -11.62 -5.07 -8.29
C LEU A 14 -10.64 -6.24 -8.14
N PRO A 15 -9.88 -6.55 -9.20
CA PRO A 15 -8.90 -7.63 -9.16
C PRO A 15 -7.73 -7.32 -8.21
N TYR A 16 -7.17 -8.37 -7.65
CA TYR A 16 -5.90 -8.35 -6.93
C TYR A 16 -5.32 -9.77 -6.86
N VAL A 17 -4.02 -9.88 -6.60
CA VAL A 17 -3.37 -11.19 -6.42
C VAL A 17 -3.34 -11.51 -4.94
N ARG A 18 -3.93 -12.67 -4.59
CA ARG A 18 -3.99 -13.20 -3.22
C ARG A 18 -3.05 -14.40 -3.11
N VAL A 19 -2.12 -14.35 -2.18
CA VAL A 19 -1.16 -15.43 -1.94
C VAL A 19 -1.62 -16.26 -0.74
N VAL A 20 -1.73 -17.56 -0.96
CA VAL A 20 -2.06 -18.54 0.09
C VAL A 20 -0.93 -19.56 0.25
N GLY A 21 -0.84 -20.14 1.42
CA GLY A 21 0.04 -21.29 1.68
C GLY A 21 -0.52 -22.57 1.04
N ALA A 22 0.28 -23.63 1.05
CA ALA A 22 -0.15 -24.96 0.61
C ALA A 22 -1.34 -25.52 1.42
N ASP A 23 -1.58 -24.98 2.60
CA ASP A 23 -2.72 -25.28 3.48
C ASP A 23 -3.97 -24.40 3.19
N GLY A 24 -3.92 -23.56 2.17
CA GLY A 24 -4.99 -22.64 1.78
C GLY A 24 -5.13 -21.39 2.65
N ARG A 25 -4.29 -21.23 3.70
CA ARG A 25 -4.34 -20.02 4.54
C ARG A 25 -3.76 -18.81 3.83
N TYR A 26 -4.42 -17.68 4.00
CA TYR A 26 -3.92 -16.39 3.53
C TYR A 26 -2.53 -16.09 4.10
N LEU A 27 -1.62 -15.66 3.24
CA LEU A 27 -0.29 -15.19 3.61
C LEU A 27 -0.11 -13.70 3.36
N THR A 28 -0.38 -13.26 2.15
CA THR A 28 -0.25 -11.85 1.73
C THR A 28 -1.02 -11.58 0.43
N SER A 29 -0.96 -10.35 -0.06
CA SER A 29 -1.58 -9.98 -1.34
C SER A 29 -0.83 -8.85 -2.03
N SER A 30 -1.13 -8.59 -3.30
CA SER A 30 -0.57 -7.45 -4.04
C SER A 30 -0.90 -6.09 -3.39
N ARG A 31 -1.95 -6.02 -2.57
CA ARG A 31 -2.36 -4.80 -1.85
C ARG A 31 -1.65 -4.60 -0.52
N THR A 32 -1.16 -5.68 0.10
CA THR A 32 -0.42 -5.63 1.36
C THR A 32 1.09 -5.66 1.18
N GLU A 33 1.56 -6.21 0.06
CA GLU A 33 2.99 -6.26 -0.25
C GLU A 33 3.54 -4.90 -0.66
N SER A 34 4.70 -4.50 -0.09
CA SER A 34 5.37 -3.23 -0.43
C SER A 34 5.75 -3.14 -1.91
N HIS A 35 6.09 -4.25 -2.53
CA HIS A 35 6.44 -4.35 -3.95
C HIS A 35 5.25 -4.72 -4.84
N ARG A 36 4.04 -4.83 -4.27
CA ARG A 36 2.79 -5.15 -4.97
C ARG A 36 2.92 -6.38 -5.85
N LEU A 37 2.53 -6.28 -7.13
CA LEU A 37 2.64 -7.38 -8.11
C LEU A 37 4.08 -7.89 -8.33
N ALA A 38 5.10 -7.06 -8.02
CA ALA A 38 6.52 -7.43 -8.14
C ALA A 38 7.09 -8.06 -6.85
N SER A 39 6.27 -8.32 -5.85
CA SER A 39 6.68 -8.99 -4.61
C SER A 39 7.29 -10.37 -4.89
N ALA A 40 8.33 -10.72 -4.13
CA ALA A 40 8.93 -12.05 -4.19
C ALA A 40 7.91 -13.14 -3.84
N PHE A 41 7.01 -12.90 -2.88
CA PHE A 41 5.96 -13.86 -2.54
C PHE A 41 5.03 -14.13 -3.73
N ILE A 42 4.68 -13.11 -4.51
CA ILE A 42 3.86 -13.28 -5.72
C ILE A 42 4.68 -13.94 -6.82
N LYS A 43 5.90 -13.44 -7.09
CA LYS A 43 6.77 -13.95 -8.14
C LYS A 43 7.06 -15.45 -7.99
N ASP A 44 7.31 -15.89 -6.76
CA ASP A 44 7.71 -17.26 -6.42
C ASP A 44 6.51 -18.18 -6.10
N SER A 45 5.28 -17.68 -6.26
CA SER A 45 4.04 -18.46 -6.17
C SER A 45 3.68 -19.13 -7.48
N PHE A 46 2.69 -20.00 -7.42
CA PHE A 46 2.18 -20.75 -8.56
C PHE A 46 0.69 -20.48 -8.76
N LEU A 47 0.30 -20.29 -10.02
CA LEU A 47 -1.07 -20.34 -10.48
C LEU A 47 -1.24 -21.68 -11.20
N ASP A 48 -1.98 -22.58 -10.61
CA ASP A 48 -2.00 -23.99 -11.00
C ASP A 48 -0.54 -24.53 -11.01
N ASP A 49 -0.09 -25.07 -12.15
CA ASP A 49 1.28 -25.60 -12.31
C ASP A 49 2.28 -24.58 -12.89
N ARG A 50 1.85 -23.32 -13.10
CA ARG A 50 2.69 -22.28 -13.73
C ARG A 50 3.25 -21.32 -12.69
N SER A 51 4.54 -21.00 -12.79
CA SER A 51 5.13 -19.97 -11.95
C SER A 51 4.47 -18.61 -12.22
N MET A 52 4.19 -17.83 -11.17
CA MET A 52 3.66 -16.48 -11.33
C MET A 52 4.64 -15.55 -12.06
N LYS A 53 5.93 -15.81 -11.97
CA LYS A 53 6.93 -15.13 -12.79
C LYS A 53 6.61 -15.28 -14.28
N ASP A 54 6.36 -16.50 -14.75
CA ASP A 54 6.08 -16.77 -16.17
C ASP A 54 4.71 -16.21 -16.57
N VAL A 55 3.70 -16.39 -15.71
CA VAL A 55 2.35 -15.82 -15.92
C VAL A 55 2.39 -14.31 -16.05
N LEU A 56 3.10 -13.61 -15.16
CA LEU A 56 3.21 -12.15 -15.22
C LEU A 56 4.07 -11.70 -16.42
N THR A 57 5.16 -12.40 -16.74
CA THR A 57 5.99 -12.10 -17.93
C THR A 57 5.15 -12.15 -19.20
N GLU A 58 4.32 -13.16 -19.35
CA GLU A 58 3.41 -13.31 -20.49
C GLU A 58 2.31 -12.24 -20.50
N ARG A 59 1.58 -12.05 -19.37
CA ARG A 59 0.48 -11.07 -19.28
C ARG A 59 0.94 -9.64 -19.51
N LEU A 60 2.12 -9.29 -19.01
CA LEU A 60 2.74 -7.97 -19.23
C LEU A 60 3.37 -7.82 -20.60
N GLY A 61 3.43 -8.88 -21.40
CA GLY A 61 4.03 -8.89 -22.74
C GLY A 61 5.53 -8.62 -22.74
N LEU A 62 6.25 -9.04 -21.68
CA LEU A 62 7.68 -8.75 -21.54
C LEU A 62 8.51 -9.69 -22.43
N LYS A 63 9.34 -9.07 -23.27
CA LYS A 63 10.29 -9.77 -24.14
C LYS A 63 11.65 -9.10 -24.02
N GLY A 64 12.71 -9.91 -24.06
CA GLY A 64 14.07 -9.40 -23.88
C GLY A 64 14.64 -8.65 -25.11
N ASP A 65 13.99 -8.78 -26.24
CA ASP A 65 14.46 -8.31 -27.55
C ASP A 65 13.62 -7.17 -28.16
N THR A 66 12.58 -6.71 -27.46
CA THR A 66 11.70 -5.65 -27.93
C THR A 66 11.53 -4.53 -26.90
N PRO A 67 11.31 -3.29 -27.34
CA PRO A 67 10.94 -2.19 -26.44
C PRO A 67 9.69 -2.51 -25.63
N LEU A 68 9.60 -1.95 -24.41
CA LEU A 68 8.45 -2.09 -23.56
C LEU A 68 7.23 -1.35 -24.12
N ASP A 69 6.10 -2.04 -24.25
CA ASP A 69 4.81 -1.42 -24.52
C ASP A 69 4.15 -0.99 -23.18
N HIS A 70 4.37 0.26 -22.80
CA HIS A 70 3.86 0.78 -21.54
C HIS A 70 2.33 0.78 -21.42
N ARG A 71 1.60 0.88 -22.56
CA ARG A 71 0.12 0.81 -22.53
C ARG A 71 -0.38 -0.62 -22.34
N ALA A 72 0.25 -1.59 -23.01
CA ALA A 72 -0.06 -3.00 -22.81
C ALA A 72 0.25 -3.41 -21.35
N ILE A 73 1.39 -2.96 -20.81
CA ILE A 73 1.77 -3.19 -19.42
C ILE A 73 0.73 -2.58 -18.48
N ALA A 74 0.33 -1.31 -18.67
CA ALA A 74 -0.67 -0.66 -17.83
C ALA A 74 -2.03 -1.38 -17.88
N LYS A 75 -2.46 -1.85 -19.05
CA LYS A 75 -3.67 -2.66 -19.22
C LYS A 75 -3.61 -3.98 -18.46
N ALA A 76 -2.48 -4.69 -18.54
CA ALA A 76 -2.27 -5.93 -17.82
C ALA A 76 -2.22 -5.72 -16.30
N VAL A 77 -1.55 -4.64 -15.84
CA VAL A 77 -1.51 -4.27 -14.42
C VAL A 77 -2.92 -3.91 -13.93
N PHE A 78 -3.71 -3.15 -14.72
CA PHE A 78 -5.10 -2.84 -14.35
C PHE A 78 -5.95 -4.11 -14.17
N ALA A 79 -5.78 -5.09 -15.05
CA ALA A 79 -6.49 -6.36 -14.98
C ALA A 79 -6.03 -7.28 -13.83
N LEU A 80 -4.88 -7.01 -13.22
CA LEU A 80 -4.32 -7.77 -12.11
C LEU A 80 -4.49 -7.07 -10.76
N ASP A 81 -4.24 -5.77 -10.72
CA ASP A 81 -4.39 -4.92 -9.54
C ASP A 81 -4.34 -3.42 -9.92
N PRO A 82 -5.50 -2.73 -10.03
CA PRO A 82 -5.56 -1.31 -10.36
C PRO A 82 -4.80 -0.40 -9.38
N PHE A 83 -4.70 -0.79 -8.11
CA PHE A 83 -3.96 -0.01 -7.10
C PHE A 83 -2.47 0.11 -7.46
N ALA A 84 -1.92 -0.87 -8.16
CA ALA A 84 -0.54 -0.79 -8.64
C ALA A 84 -0.32 0.31 -9.70
N LEU A 85 -1.38 0.81 -10.35
CA LEU A 85 -1.32 1.99 -11.23
C LEU A 85 -1.39 3.32 -10.46
N VAL A 86 -2.04 3.33 -9.30
CA VAL A 86 -2.10 4.50 -8.41
C VAL A 86 -0.79 4.65 -7.63
N HIS A 87 -0.35 3.58 -6.99
CA HIS A 87 0.80 3.59 -6.09
C HIS A 87 2.13 3.24 -6.77
N GLY A 88 2.10 2.88 -8.04
CA GLY A 88 3.26 2.44 -8.80
C GLY A 88 3.69 1.01 -8.50
N VAL A 89 4.38 0.40 -9.45
CA VAL A 89 5.02 -0.91 -9.29
C VAL A 89 6.32 -0.94 -10.10
N PHE A 90 7.35 -1.55 -9.55
CA PHE A 90 8.63 -1.70 -10.23
C PHE A 90 9.09 -3.16 -10.20
N PHE A 91 9.16 -3.77 -11.36
CA PHE A 91 9.66 -5.12 -11.56
C PHE A 91 11.19 -5.09 -11.65
N ALA A 92 11.85 -4.80 -10.52
CA ALA A 92 13.28 -4.51 -10.44
C ALA A 92 14.20 -5.73 -10.62
N ASP A 93 13.68 -6.94 -10.34
CA ASP A 93 14.47 -8.18 -10.45
C ASP A 93 14.88 -8.43 -11.93
N SER A 94 16.13 -8.83 -12.15
CA SER A 94 16.65 -9.19 -13.48
C SER A 94 15.90 -10.35 -14.15
N ALA A 95 15.11 -11.09 -13.40
CA ALA A 95 14.18 -12.09 -13.92
C ALA A 95 13.07 -11.50 -14.80
N TRP A 96 12.83 -10.18 -14.73
CA TRP A 96 11.83 -9.48 -15.53
C TRP A 96 12.48 -8.83 -16.76
N PRO A 97 12.21 -9.31 -17.99
CA PRO A 97 12.73 -8.67 -19.20
C PRO A 97 12.40 -7.18 -19.27
N GLY A 98 13.40 -6.34 -19.47
CA GLY A 98 13.24 -4.89 -19.55
C GLY A 98 12.93 -4.18 -18.24
N GLN A 99 12.77 -4.89 -17.14
CA GLN A 99 12.52 -4.34 -15.79
C GLN A 99 11.49 -3.20 -15.78
N PRO A 100 10.23 -3.44 -16.22
CA PRO A 100 9.25 -2.39 -16.39
C PRO A 100 8.91 -1.69 -15.08
N LYS A 101 8.69 -0.38 -15.18
CA LYS A 101 8.31 0.47 -14.06
C LYS A 101 7.06 1.26 -14.39
N VAL A 102 6.05 1.15 -13.56
CA VAL A 102 4.90 2.05 -13.52
C VAL A 102 5.17 3.09 -12.42
N ALA A 103 5.24 4.36 -12.78
CA ALA A 103 5.47 5.43 -11.82
C ALA A 103 4.27 5.59 -10.90
N ARG A 104 4.52 6.09 -9.67
CA ARG A 104 3.48 6.41 -8.70
C ARG A 104 2.70 7.63 -9.16
N ALA A 105 1.37 7.54 -9.22
CA ALA A 105 0.50 8.65 -9.55
C ALA A 105 0.07 9.44 -8.31
N LEU A 106 -0.09 8.78 -7.16
CA LEU A 106 -0.43 9.41 -5.88
C LEU A 106 0.80 9.50 -4.98
N THR A 107 1.10 10.69 -4.49
CA THR A 107 2.15 10.94 -3.48
C THR A 107 1.60 11.81 -2.36
N ALA A 108 2.18 11.69 -1.17
CA ALA A 108 1.79 12.46 0.00
C ALA A 108 3.01 12.87 0.81
N PHE A 109 2.91 14.02 1.47
CA PHE A 109 3.85 14.48 2.48
C PHE A 109 3.11 14.93 3.72
N VAL A 110 3.76 14.79 4.86
CA VAL A 110 3.34 15.41 6.11
C VAL A 110 4.51 16.23 6.62
N GLU A 111 4.30 17.54 6.76
CA GLU A 111 5.31 18.51 7.14
C GLU A 111 4.94 19.16 8.46
N ALA A 112 5.91 19.28 9.36
CA ALA A 112 5.76 19.99 10.62
C ALA A 112 6.40 21.38 10.50
N ILE A 113 5.65 22.44 10.78
CA ILE A 113 6.05 23.83 10.63
C ILE A 113 6.19 24.49 12.00
N GLY A 114 7.21 25.34 12.18
CA GLY A 114 7.50 25.98 13.46
C GLY A 114 7.86 24.97 14.54
N VAL A 115 8.78 24.09 14.19
CA VAL A 115 9.22 22.98 15.05
C VAL A 115 10.14 23.50 16.15
N GLU A 116 9.88 23.06 17.38
CA GLU A 116 10.71 23.33 18.55
C GLU A 116 11.08 22.02 19.25
N ARG A 117 12.29 21.98 19.80
CA ARG A 117 12.76 20.85 20.59
C ARG A 117 12.15 20.88 21.97
N ALA A 118 11.54 19.78 22.36
CA ALA A 118 11.05 19.53 23.72
C ALA A 118 11.82 18.37 24.34
N GLU A 119 12.17 18.52 25.60
CA GLU A 119 12.83 17.46 26.35
C GLU A 119 11.90 16.97 27.43
N SER A 120 11.72 15.67 27.50
CA SER A 120 11.00 14.99 28.56
C SER A 120 11.84 13.87 29.13
N GLY A 121 11.66 13.60 30.39
CA GLY A 121 12.37 12.54 31.07
C GLY A 121 11.74 12.20 32.40
N GLY A 122 12.18 11.10 32.96
CA GLY A 122 11.67 10.62 34.23
C GLY A 122 12.37 9.35 34.67
N VAL A 123 11.83 8.78 35.73
CA VAL A 123 12.30 7.49 36.26
C VAL A 123 11.11 6.53 36.25
N LYS A 124 11.19 5.47 35.45
CA LYS A 124 10.25 4.37 35.51
C LYS A 124 10.64 3.50 36.71
N LYS A 125 9.70 3.31 37.63
CA LYS A 125 9.89 2.40 38.78
C LYS A 125 9.15 1.11 38.51
N ASP A 126 9.86 0.01 38.47
CA ASP A 126 9.28 -1.32 38.43
C ASP A 126 9.42 -1.96 39.80
N HIS A 127 8.28 -2.29 40.43
CA HIS A 127 8.21 -2.86 41.78
C HIS A 127 8.09 -4.40 41.76
N VAL A 128 8.26 -5.04 40.64
CA VAL A 128 8.22 -6.50 40.54
C VAL A 128 9.47 -7.06 41.24
N ARG A 129 9.26 -7.60 42.45
CA ARG A 129 10.31 -8.37 43.14
C ARG A 129 10.28 -9.80 42.63
N HIS A 130 11.39 -10.25 42.06
CA HIS A 130 11.60 -11.68 41.87
C HIS A 130 11.71 -12.37 43.24
N LYS A 131 11.09 -13.55 43.37
CA LYS A 131 11.09 -14.33 44.62
C LYS A 131 12.47 -14.91 44.99
N ASN A 132 13.47 -14.76 44.15
CA ASN A 132 14.83 -15.22 44.37
C ASN A 132 15.74 -14.01 44.63
N GLU A 133 16.54 -14.09 45.65
CA GLU A 133 17.29 -13.03 46.34
C GLU A 133 18.41 -12.33 45.55
N ASP A 134 18.55 -12.55 44.26
CA ASP A 134 19.40 -11.73 43.41
C ASP A 134 18.54 -10.60 42.81
N ASP A 135 18.67 -9.40 43.39
CA ASP A 135 18.10 -8.19 42.89
C ASP A 135 18.57 -7.95 41.43
N GLY A 136 17.75 -8.28 40.48
CA GLY A 136 17.94 -7.87 39.07
C GLY A 136 18.18 -6.38 39.05
N GLY A 137 19.36 -5.95 38.63
CA GLY A 137 19.75 -4.54 38.61
C GLY A 137 19.02 -3.74 37.55
N SER A 138 19.15 -2.42 37.61
CA SER A 138 18.60 -1.50 36.59
C SER A 138 19.06 -1.84 35.14
N ALA A 139 20.16 -2.55 34.99
CA ALA A 139 20.66 -3.05 33.72
C ALA A 139 19.73 -4.11 33.09
N GLU A 140 18.94 -4.82 33.89
CA GLU A 140 17.96 -5.82 33.46
C GLU A 140 16.55 -5.26 33.32
N GLY A 141 16.38 -3.94 33.52
CA GLY A 141 15.11 -3.25 33.38
C GLY A 141 14.23 -3.25 34.64
N TYR A 142 14.75 -3.74 35.80
CA TYR A 142 14.06 -3.74 37.08
C TYR A 142 14.50 -2.57 37.96
N GLY A 143 13.65 -2.19 38.92
CA GLY A 143 13.92 -1.11 39.88
C GLY A 143 13.66 0.27 39.31
N SER A 144 14.61 1.19 39.44
CA SER A 144 14.48 2.58 38.98
C SER A 144 15.27 2.79 37.70
N VAL A 145 14.57 2.85 36.56
CA VAL A 145 15.19 3.04 35.24
C VAL A 145 14.94 4.49 34.78
N PRO A 146 15.98 5.34 34.76
CA PRO A 146 15.85 6.70 34.21
C PRO A 146 15.69 6.62 32.69
N PHE A 147 14.88 7.49 32.14
CA PHE A 147 14.76 7.67 30.70
C PHE A 147 14.76 9.17 30.36
N ALA A 148 15.33 9.48 29.20
CA ALA A 148 15.26 10.80 28.60
C ALA A 148 14.76 10.65 27.15
N ARG A 149 13.90 11.57 26.73
CA ARG A 149 13.39 11.67 25.37
C ARG A 149 13.63 13.07 24.84
N THR A 150 14.11 13.16 23.61
CA THR A 150 13.99 14.37 22.83
C THR A 150 12.78 14.22 21.92
N GLU A 151 11.84 15.11 22.06
CA GLU A 151 10.63 15.18 21.27
C GLU A 151 10.60 16.53 20.52
N TRP A 152 9.67 16.63 19.59
CA TRP A 152 9.52 17.84 18.79
C TRP A 152 8.07 18.27 18.85
N THR A 153 7.83 19.54 19.14
CA THR A 153 6.54 20.18 19.00
C THR A 153 6.46 20.89 17.66
N ALA A 154 5.28 21.15 17.18
CA ALA A 154 5.07 21.92 15.96
C ALA A 154 3.91 22.89 16.15
N ARG A 155 4.02 24.07 15.56
CA ARG A 155 2.93 25.04 15.52
C ARG A 155 1.82 24.56 14.59
N GLU A 156 2.18 23.92 13.50
CA GLU A 156 1.27 23.44 12.46
C GLU A 156 1.81 22.14 11.86
N VAL A 157 0.91 21.23 11.52
CA VAL A 157 1.23 20.03 10.75
C VAL A 157 0.38 20.06 9.49
N LEU A 158 1.04 20.08 8.33
CA LEU A 158 0.39 20.15 7.02
C LEU A 158 0.52 18.82 6.30
N ALA A 159 -0.60 18.21 5.92
CA ALA A 159 -0.64 17.06 5.03
C ALA A 159 -0.99 17.50 3.62
N SER A 160 -0.12 17.15 2.65
CA SER A 160 -0.27 17.48 1.25
C SER A 160 -0.31 16.22 0.41
N PHE A 161 -1.25 16.16 -0.53
CA PHE A 161 -1.41 15.05 -1.46
C PHE A 161 -1.28 15.55 -2.90
N SER A 162 -0.57 14.80 -3.72
CA SER A 162 -0.42 15.12 -5.15
C SER A 162 -0.85 13.93 -6.00
N LEU A 163 -1.88 14.12 -6.83
CA LEU A 163 -2.37 13.15 -7.79
C LEU A 163 -2.00 13.57 -9.21
N ASP A 164 -1.10 12.80 -9.84
CA ASP A 164 -0.71 13.03 -11.24
C ASP A 164 -1.76 12.44 -12.20
N ARG A 165 -2.76 13.25 -12.52
CA ARG A 165 -3.82 12.88 -13.47
C ARG A 165 -3.29 12.68 -14.90
N ARG A 166 -2.17 13.31 -15.26
CA ARG A 166 -1.55 13.11 -16.59
C ARG A 166 -0.91 11.72 -16.66
N GLN A 167 -0.27 11.28 -15.59
CA GLN A 167 0.24 9.92 -15.47
C GLN A 167 -0.90 8.89 -15.67
N ILE A 168 -2.03 9.06 -14.99
CA ILE A 168 -3.18 8.14 -15.11
C ILE A 168 -3.71 8.12 -16.55
N ARG A 169 -3.89 9.28 -17.19
CA ARG A 169 -4.35 9.36 -18.59
C ARG A 169 -3.37 8.74 -19.56
N SER A 170 -2.07 8.79 -19.28
CA SER A 170 -1.03 8.24 -20.16
C SER A 170 -1.12 6.72 -20.31
N TYR A 171 -1.78 6.03 -19.38
CA TYR A 171 -2.01 4.59 -19.47
C TYR A 171 -2.91 4.17 -20.65
N GLY A 172 -3.72 5.10 -21.16
CA GLY A 172 -4.55 4.84 -22.35
C GLY A 172 -5.67 3.83 -22.14
N LEU A 173 -6.20 3.72 -20.91
CA LEU A 173 -7.24 2.75 -20.53
C LEU A 173 -8.67 3.21 -20.84
N GLY A 174 -8.84 4.42 -21.38
CA GLY A 174 -10.13 5.06 -21.62
C GLY A 174 -10.65 5.85 -20.40
N ASP A 175 -11.71 6.64 -20.62
CA ASP A 175 -12.19 7.62 -19.64
C ASP A 175 -12.75 6.94 -18.37
N ALA A 176 -13.45 5.84 -18.52
CA ALA A 176 -14.04 5.14 -17.38
C ALA A 176 -12.97 4.60 -16.40
N ALA A 177 -11.93 3.96 -16.92
CA ALA A 177 -10.84 3.45 -16.10
C ALA A 177 -9.97 4.58 -15.53
N THR A 178 -9.76 5.65 -16.30
CA THR A 178 -9.09 6.87 -15.82
C THR A 178 -9.82 7.45 -14.63
N LYS A 179 -11.15 7.63 -14.76
CA LYS A 179 -11.98 8.13 -13.65
C LYS A 179 -11.94 7.21 -12.45
N LEU A 180 -12.06 5.91 -12.64
CA LEU A 180 -12.00 4.93 -11.55
C LEU A 180 -10.66 5.02 -10.78
N LEU A 181 -9.53 5.13 -11.46
CA LEU A 181 -8.22 5.28 -10.81
C LEU A 181 -8.10 6.61 -10.05
N GLU A 182 -8.65 7.70 -10.60
CA GLU A 182 -8.73 9.00 -9.90
C GLU A 182 -9.61 8.87 -8.65
N ASP A 183 -10.78 8.26 -8.76
CA ASP A 183 -11.73 8.09 -7.64
C ASP A 183 -11.15 7.19 -6.53
N ILE A 184 -10.44 6.12 -6.88
CA ILE A 184 -9.71 5.28 -5.91
C ILE A 184 -8.71 6.13 -5.12
N ALA A 185 -7.89 6.92 -5.81
CA ALA A 185 -6.89 7.77 -5.15
C ALA A 185 -7.54 8.82 -4.23
N LEU A 186 -8.63 9.44 -4.65
CA LEU A 186 -9.36 10.42 -3.84
C LEU A 186 -10.06 9.76 -2.64
N TRP A 187 -10.61 8.57 -2.83
CA TRP A 187 -11.21 7.78 -1.75
C TRP A 187 -10.16 7.42 -0.67
N GLU A 188 -8.98 7.00 -1.08
CA GLU A 188 -7.90 6.67 -0.15
C GLU A 188 -7.46 7.89 0.67
N ILE A 189 -7.37 9.07 0.04
CA ILE A 189 -7.07 10.33 0.74
C ILE A 189 -8.15 10.63 1.77
N ARG A 190 -9.42 10.57 1.38
CA ARG A 190 -10.54 10.88 2.28
C ARG A 190 -10.60 9.89 3.43
N ALA A 191 -10.54 8.60 3.16
CA ALA A 191 -10.59 7.56 4.20
C ALA A 191 -9.44 7.70 5.20
N LEU A 192 -8.21 7.98 4.70
CA LEU A 192 -7.05 8.20 5.56
C LEU A 192 -7.24 9.39 6.50
N LEU A 193 -7.85 10.48 6.03
CA LEU A 193 -8.02 11.70 6.81
C LEU A 193 -9.23 11.62 7.76
N ASP A 194 -10.28 10.91 7.38
CA ASP A 194 -11.46 10.70 8.24
C ASP A 194 -11.12 9.81 9.45
N ASP A 195 -10.21 8.84 9.29
CA ASP A 195 -9.69 8.01 10.40
C ASP A 195 -8.66 8.74 11.27
N GLY A 196 -8.12 9.89 10.79
CA GLY A 196 -7.01 10.59 11.42
C GLY A 196 -5.65 9.97 11.07
N LEU A 197 -4.59 10.75 11.30
CA LEU A 197 -3.22 10.32 10.99
C LEU A 197 -2.48 9.90 12.26
N ARG A 198 -2.39 8.60 12.49
CA ARG A 198 -1.50 8.04 13.50
C ARG A 198 -0.15 7.69 12.90
N LEU A 199 0.72 8.67 12.86
CA LEU A 199 2.11 8.46 12.47
C LEU A 199 2.86 7.71 13.60
N ARG A 200 4.12 7.37 13.38
CA ARG A 200 4.97 6.74 14.41
C ARG A 200 5.36 7.75 15.52
N THR A 201 4.34 8.32 16.13
CA THR A 201 4.44 9.36 17.16
C THR A 201 3.57 8.97 18.36
N ALA A 202 3.68 9.73 19.43
CA ALA A 202 2.83 9.56 20.62
C ALA A 202 1.47 10.29 20.51
N CYS A 203 1.15 10.88 19.37
CA CYS A 203 -0.09 11.63 19.14
C CYS A 203 -0.81 11.16 17.89
N ASP A 204 -2.12 11.31 17.89
CA ASP A 204 -3.00 11.18 16.75
C ASP A 204 -3.25 12.57 16.16
N LEU A 205 -3.13 12.71 14.84
CA LEU A 205 -3.37 13.96 14.14
C LEU A 205 -4.76 13.91 13.49
N VAL A 206 -5.58 14.89 13.79
CA VAL A 206 -6.93 15.04 13.23
C VAL A 206 -6.96 16.31 12.39
N PRO A 207 -7.51 16.28 11.16
CA PRO A 207 -7.67 17.48 10.34
C PRO A 207 -8.51 18.54 11.07
N VAL A 208 -8.03 19.79 11.10
CA VAL A 208 -8.76 20.93 11.69
C VAL A 208 -9.62 21.66 10.67
N SER A 209 -9.48 21.35 9.39
CA SER A 209 -10.26 21.88 8.28
C SER A 209 -10.47 20.83 7.22
N ASP A 210 -11.45 21.05 6.34
CA ASP A 210 -11.65 20.16 5.20
C ASP A 210 -10.48 20.25 4.19
N VAL A 211 -10.36 19.21 3.36
CA VAL A 211 -9.34 19.12 2.32
C VAL A 211 -9.70 20.08 1.20
N ILE A 212 -8.77 20.96 0.88
CA ILE A 212 -8.89 21.88 -0.26
C ILE A 212 -8.25 21.22 -1.48
N VAL A 213 -9.05 21.02 -2.51
CA VAL A 213 -8.59 20.47 -3.77
C VAL A 213 -8.14 21.60 -4.69
N ASP A 214 -6.84 21.54 -5.07
CA ASP A 214 -6.24 22.46 -6.02
C ASP A 214 -6.37 23.95 -5.63
N ARG A 215 -5.92 24.80 -6.53
CA ARG A 215 -6.00 26.28 -6.40
C ARG A 215 -7.42 26.84 -6.50
N THR A 216 -8.38 25.98 -6.84
CA THR A 216 -9.80 26.37 -6.97
C THR A 216 -10.52 26.50 -5.65
N GLY A 217 -9.96 25.96 -4.56
CA GLY A 217 -10.61 25.93 -3.25
C GLY A 217 -11.82 24.99 -3.16
N ALA A 218 -11.99 24.09 -4.14
CA ALA A 218 -13.06 23.10 -4.09
C ALA A 218 -12.80 22.09 -2.94
N ALA A 219 -13.86 21.70 -2.23
CA ALA A 219 -13.77 20.63 -1.23
C ALA A 219 -13.57 19.27 -1.90
N LEU A 220 -12.85 18.39 -1.23
CA LEU A 220 -12.78 16.97 -1.61
C LEU A 220 -14.16 16.34 -1.38
N PRO A 221 -14.72 15.57 -2.33
CA PRO A 221 -15.98 14.88 -2.12
C PRO A 221 -15.98 14.02 -0.86
N SER A 222 -17.13 13.80 -0.26
CA SER A 222 -17.30 12.96 0.91
C SER A 222 -16.93 11.50 0.64
N LEU A 223 -16.67 10.72 1.69
CA LEU A 223 -16.36 9.30 1.58
C LEU A 223 -17.51 8.53 0.91
N ASP A 224 -18.76 8.89 1.21
CA ASP A 224 -19.94 8.24 0.62
C ASP A 224 -20.06 8.52 -0.89
N GLU A 225 -19.84 9.78 -1.31
CA GLU A 225 -19.85 10.16 -2.72
C GLU A 225 -18.74 9.45 -3.50
N LEU A 226 -17.55 9.38 -2.93
CA LEU A 226 -16.41 8.67 -3.53
C LEU A 226 -16.65 7.16 -3.55
N SER A 227 -17.22 6.58 -2.51
CA SER A 227 -17.58 5.16 -2.46
C SER A 227 -18.60 4.80 -3.53
N ALA A 228 -19.63 5.62 -3.72
CA ALA A 228 -20.62 5.43 -4.78
C ALA A 228 -19.97 5.54 -6.19
N SER A 229 -19.06 6.51 -6.38
CA SER A 229 -18.35 6.71 -7.65
C SER A 229 -17.43 5.55 -7.97
N VAL A 230 -16.67 5.05 -6.99
CA VAL A 230 -15.81 3.86 -7.14
C VAL A 230 -16.65 2.64 -7.49
N ALA A 231 -17.73 2.36 -6.76
CA ALA A 231 -18.59 1.21 -7.04
C ALA A 231 -19.21 1.26 -8.45
N ALA A 232 -19.60 2.46 -8.93
CA ALA A 232 -20.07 2.65 -10.30
C ALA A 232 -18.96 2.42 -11.33
N GLY A 233 -17.75 2.92 -11.04
CA GLY A 233 -16.56 2.74 -11.88
C GLY A 233 -16.15 1.27 -11.99
N VAL A 234 -16.19 0.50 -10.90
CA VAL A 234 -15.93 -0.96 -10.89
C VAL A 234 -16.85 -1.66 -11.87
N LYS A 235 -18.16 -1.39 -11.80
CA LYS A 235 -19.15 -1.98 -12.72
C LYS A 235 -18.90 -1.60 -14.18
N THR A 236 -18.56 -0.35 -14.43
CA THR A 236 -18.31 0.16 -15.79
C THR A 236 -17.04 -0.45 -16.39
N CYS A 237 -16.03 -0.72 -15.56
CA CYS A 237 -14.75 -1.28 -15.99
C CYS A 237 -14.68 -2.83 -15.93
N ALA A 238 -15.78 -3.51 -15.68
CA ALA A 238 -15.81 -4.97 -15.52
C ALA A 238 -15.21 -5.75 -16.71
N ASN A 239 -15.32 -5.20 -17.93
CA ASN A 239 -14.72 -5.76 -19.14
C ASN A 239 -13.18 -5.66 -19.17
N LEU A 240 -12.59 -4.73 -18.44
CA LEU A 240 -11.13 -4.56 -18.34
C LEU A 240 -10.50 -5.44 -17.25
N THR A 241 -11.29 -5.89 -16.30
CA THR A 241 -10.84 -6.68 -15.14
C THR A 241 -10.94 -8.19 -15.33
N GLN A 242 -11.41 -8.64 -16.51
CA GLN A 242 -11.49 -10.07 -16.90
C GLN A 242 -12.17 -11.00 -15.87
N GLY A 243 -13.23 -10.49 -15.20
CA GLY A 243 -13.98 -11.31 -14.25
C GLY A 243 -13.48 -11.20 -12.82
N ALA A 244 -13.14 -10.03 -12.42
CA ALA A 244 -13.04 -9.45 -11.09
C ALA A 244 -12.93 -10.39 -9.87
N GLY A 245 -12.07 -10.05 -8.96
CA GLY A 245 -11.87 -10.71 -7.69
C GLY A 245 -10.41 -11.14 -7.47
N ALA A 246 -10.22 -11.93 -6.43
CA ALA A 246 -8.89 -12.40 -6.09
C ALA A 246 -8.38 -13.43 -7.11
N LEU A 247 -7.23 -13.16 -7.74
CA LEU A 247 -6.43 -14.19 -8.38
C LEU A 247 -5.64 -14.90 -7.28
N GLU A 248 -6.12 -16.06 -6.86
CA GLU A 248 -5.46 -16.83 -5.82
C GLU A 248 -4.27 -17.62 -6.39
N VAL A 249 -3.13 -17.50 -5.71
CA VAL A 249 -1.89 -18.17 -6.08
C VAL A 249 -1.27 -18.85 -4.85
N VAL A 250 -0.65 -19.99 -5.05
CA VAL A 250 -0.11 -20.81 -3.96
C VAL A 250 1.39 -20.59 -3.82
N TRP A 251 1.81 -20.19 -2.64
CA TRP A 251 3.23 -20.12 -2.29
C TRP A 251 3.67 -21.43 -1.61
N SER A 252 4.59 -22.15 -2.24
CA SER A 252 5.03 -23.46 -1.79
C SER A 252 6.17 -23.43 -0.74
N GLY A 253 6.46 -22.25 -0.17
CA GLY A 253 7.67 -22.07 0.65
C GLY A 253 8.89 -21.95 -0.24
N GLY A 254 9.70 -20.91 -0.07
CA GLY A 254 10.92 -20.72 -0.87
C GLY A 254 11.76 -22.00 -0.81
N LYS A 255 12.00 -22.65 -1.92
CA LYS A 255 12.96 -23.75 -2.01
C LYS A 255 14.28 -23.19 -1.48
N LYS A 256 14.72 -23.62 -0.30
CA LYS A 256 16.12 -23.47 0.08
C LYS A 256 16.92 -24.02 -1.09
N LYS A 257 17.67 -23.16 -1.79
CA LYS A 257 18.68 -23.64 -2.73
C LYS A 257 19.52 -24.61 -1.92
N ALA A 258 19.43 -25.90 -2.22
CA ALA A 258 20.38 -26.87 -1.74
C ALA A 258 21.74 -26.33 -2.20
N LYS A 259 22.58 -25.96 -1.27
CA LYS A 259 23.98 -25.69 -1.55
C LYS A 259 24.57 -27.05 -1.98
N GLY A 260 24.76 -27.22 -3.29
CA GLY A 260 25.64 -28.21 -3.84
C GLY A 260 27.07 -27.70 -3.79
#